data_d192571115725418932e5b8e34d4abd3
#
_entry.id   d192571115725418932e5b8e34d4abd3
#
_cell.length_a   1.000
_cell.length_b   1.000
_cell.length_c   1.000
_cell.angle_alpha   90.00
_cell.angle_beta   90.00
_cell.angle_gamma   90.00
#
_symmetry.space_group_name_H-M   'P 1'
#
loop_
_entity.id
_entity.type
_entity.pdbx_description
1 polymer ?
#
loop_
_entity_poly.entity_id
_entity_poly.type
_entity_poly.pdbx_seq_one_letter_code
_entity_poly.pdbx_strand_id
1 'polypeptide(L)'
;SPDKSLYGGYRPIVIPGGLKAIARDWNLTNLVWSDKTGYPCDPDYREFYRDIGYYLPMEYVRPYMHEPSLRVFTGYKYYSITGNTEEKVYYSPKKAQEKVALHVDNFLYNIRKKGKLLDAYGIGNHVFNLFFDAELFGHRWYEGLSWLEKVIRALAEDKNNYAMVSASSVVEED
;
A
#
# COMPACT_ATOMS: atom_id res chain seq x y z
N SER A 1 -8.85 -20.27 -25.98
CA SER A 1 -8.32 -20.18 -24.62
C SER A 1 -7.07 -19.33 -24.67
N PRO A 2 -6.95 -18.24 -23.94
CA PRO A 2 -5.66 -17.56 -23.86
C PRO A 2 -4.65 -18.54 -23.28
N ASP A 3 -3.51 -18.68 -23.91
CA ASP A 3 -2.44 -19.53 -23.47
C ASP A 3 -2.12 -19.17 -22.01
N LYS A 4 -2.40 -20.09 -21.10
CA LYS A 4 -2.02 -19.90 -19.71
C LYS A 4 -0.50 -19.96 -19.70
N SER A 5 0.15 -18.84 -19.43
CA SER A 5 1.58 -18.81 -19.18
C SER A 5 1.93 -19.89 -18.15
N LEU A 6 2.94 -20.70 -18.45
CA LEU A 6 3.45 -21.74 -17.53
C LEU A 6 3.88 -21.15 -16.18
N TYR A 7 4.26 -19.87 -16.19
CA TYR A 7 4.77 -19.13 -15.03
C TYR A 7 3.74 -18.18 -14.42
N GLY A 8 2.47 -18.21 -14.89
CA GLY A 8 1.46 -17.25 -14.46
C GLY A 8 1.86 -15.82 -14.77
N GLY A 9 1.67 -14.93 -13.80
CA GLY A 9 2.07 -13.52 -13.90
C GLY A 9 3.42 -13.20 -13.25
N TYR A 10 4.25 -14.20 -12.97
CA TYR A 10 5.50 -14.05 -12.20
C TYR A 10 6.75 -13.94 -13.06
N ARG A 11 6.60 -13.94 -14.36
CA ARG A 11 7.61 -13.59 -15.36
C ARG A 11 7.01 -12.74 -16.46
N PRO A 12 7.81 -11.99 -17.22
CA PRO A 12 7.33 -11.28 -18.38
C PRO A 12 6.60 -12.23 -19.36
N ILE A 13 5.54 -11.75 -19.95
CA ILE A 13 4.70 -12.48 -20.92
C ILE A 13 4.94 -11.87 -22.27
N VAL A 14 5.42 -12.66 -23.23
CA VAL A 14 5.54 -12.21 -24.62
C VAL A 14 4.17 -12.33 -25.28
N ILE A 15 3.66 -11.20 -25.80
CA ILE A 15 2.40 -11.15 -26.52
C ILE A 15 2.65 -11.08 -28.03
N PRO A 16 1.66 -11.43 -28.89
CA PRO A 16 1.81 -11.32 -30.33
C PRO A 16 2.34 -9.94 -30.77
N GLY A 17 3.36 -9.94 -31.62
CA GLY A 17 4.05 -8.72 -32.04
C GLY A 17 5.34 -8.43 -31.27
N GLY A 18 5.75 -9.30 -30.35
CA GLY A 18 7.04 -9.21 -29.62
C GLY A 18 7.03 -8.24 -28.44
N LEU A 19 5.87 -7.69 -28.08
CA LEU A 19 5.75 -6.87 -26.88
C LEU A 19 5.82 -7.76 -25.63
N LYS A 20 6.48 -7.26 -24.59
CA LYS A 20 6.52 -7.91 -23.29
C LYS A 20 5.59 -7.22 -22.31
N ALA A 21 4.82 -7.99 -21.57
CA ALA A 21 3.90 -7.53 -20.54
C ALA A 21 4.31 -8.11 -19.18
N ILE A 22 4.19 -7.30 -18.14
CA ILE A 22 4.42 -7.69 -16.75
C ILE A 22 3.09 -7.62 -16.02
N ALA A 23 2.64 -8.76 -15.47
CA ALA A 23 1.36 -8.82 -14.78
C ALA A 23 1.49 -8.38 -13.30
N ARG A 24 0.44 -7.76 -12.78
CA ARG A 24 0.35 -7.38 -11.37
C ARG A 24 0.18 -8.60 -10.48
N ASP A 25 0.90 -8.66 -9.38
CA ASP A 25 0.56 -9.56 -8.29
C ASP A 25 -0.66 -9.02 -7.53
N TRP A 26 -1.81 -9.59 -7.83
CA TRP A 26 -3.08 -9.13 -7.26
C TRP A 26 -3.15 -9.32 -5.75
N ASN A 27 -2.69 -10.46 -5.23
CA ASN A 27 -2.82 -10.79 -3.81
C ASN A 27 -1.97 -9.86 -2.93
N LEU A 28 -0.69 -9.67 -3.30
CA LEU A 28 0.20 -8.76 -2.57
C LEU A 28 -0.23 -7.30 -2.73
N THR A 29 -0.65 -6.92 -3.94
CA THR A 29 -1.17 -5.57 -4.17
C THR A 29 -2.40 -5.31 -3.31
N ASN A 30 -3.30 -6.27 -3.20
CA ASN A 30 -4.56 -6.10 -2.47
C ASN A 30 -4.38 -5.92 -0.94
N LEU A 31 -3.29 -6.47 -0.37
CA LEU A 31 -2.93 -6.20 1.03
C LEU A 31 -2.71 -4.70 1.31
N VAL A 32 -2.27 -3.97 0.31
CA VAL A 32 -1.94 -2.54 0.40
C VAL A 32 -3.06 -1.67 -0.15
N TRP A 33 -3.76 -2.14 -1.18
CA TRP A 33 -4.70 -1.33 -1.94
C TRP A 33 -6.15 -1.44 -1.48
N SER A 34 -6.56 -2.56 -0.87
CA SER A 34 -7.97 -2.76 -0.52
C SER A 34 -8.46 -1.76 0.51
N ASP A 35 -9.51 -1.05 0.18
CA ASP A 35 -10.24 -0.13 1.06
C ASP A 35 -11.11 -0.83 2.12
N LYS A 36 -11.21 -2.17 2.07
CA LYS A 36 -12.02 -2.99 2.98
C LYS A 36 -11.20 -3.90 3.87
N THR A 37 -10.09 -4.43 3.34
CA THR A 37 -9.31 -5.48 4.00
C THR A 37 -7.81 -5.23 3.95
N GLY A 38 -7.37 -4.19 3.25
CA GLY A 38 -5.97 -3.81 3.15
C GLY A 38 -5.47 -3.09 4.41
N TYR A 39 -4.17 -2.96 4.50
CA TYR A 39 -3.53 -2.26 5.62
C TYR A 39 -4.09 -0.86 5.88
N PRO A 40 -4.41 -0.04 4.85
CA PRO A 40 -4.92 1.31 5.05
C PRO A 40 -6.22 1.42 5.85
N CYS A 41 -6.95 0.29 5.99
CA CYS A 41 -8.22 0.25 6.74
C CYS A 41 -8.05 -0.01 8.23
N ASP A 42 -6.82 -0.19 8.71
CA ASP A 42 -6.58 -0.53 10.11
C ASP A 42 -7.12 0.56 11.05
N PRO A 43 -7.89 0.17 12.10
CA PRO A 43 -8.50 1.10 13.04
C PRO A 43 -7.54 2.05 13.75
N ASP A 44 -6.26 1.70 13.87
CA ASP A 44 -5.25 2.52 14.52
C ASP A 44 -4.68 3.62 13.61
N TYR A 45 -4.96 3.56 12.31
CA TYR A 45 -4.49 4.57 11.36
C TYR A 45 -5.34 5.83 11.35
N ARG A 46 -4.78 6.92 10.82
CA ARG A 46 -5.44 8.22 10.77
C ARG A 46 -6.61 8.20 9.81
N GLU A 47 -7.78 8.63 10.28
CA GLU A 47 -8.97 8.77 9.46
C GLU A 47 -8.77 9.79 8.34
N PHE A 48 -9.06 9.41 7.11
CA PHE A 48 -8.90 10.29 5.95
C PHE A 48 -10.06 11.27 5.78
N TYR A 49 -11.30 10.83 6.00
CA TYR A 49 -12.48 11.61 5.65
C TYR A 49 -12.91 12.61 6.73
N ARG A 50 -12.57 12.37 8.00
CA ARG A 50 -12.97 13.24 9.12
C ARG A 50 -11.99 14.40 9.31
N ASP A 51 -12.28 15.50 8.62
CA ASP A 51 -11.53 16.75 8.70
C ASP A 51 -12.20 17.73 9.65
N ILE A 52 -11.42 18.45 10.48
CA ILE A 52 -11.95 19.38 11.47
C ILE A 52 -12.79 20.52 10.86
N GLY A 53 -12.54 20.89 9.61
CA GLY A 53 -13.32 21.89 8.88
C GLY A 53 -14.81 21.55 8.79
N TYR A 54 -15.15 20.26 8.89
CA TYR A 54 -16.54 19.79 8.84
C TYR A 54 -17.12 19.42 10.20
N TYR A 55 -16.30 19.03 11.17
CA TYR A 55 -16.78 18.52 12.47
C TYR A 55 -16.78 19.54 13.59
N LEU A 56 -15.82 20.47 13.59
CA LEU A 56 -15.74 21.45 14.65
C LEU A 56 -16.74 22.62 14.41
N PRO A 57 -17.15 23.34 15.47
CA PRO A 57 -17.97 24.52 15.33
C PRO A 57 -17.34 25.54 14.36
N MET A 58 -18.17 26.17 13.53
CA MET A 58 -17.70 27.11 12.51
C MET A 58 -16.91 28.29 13.14
N GLU A 59 -17.33 28.77 14.30
CA GLU A 59 -16.63 29.80 15.03
C GLU A 59 -15.20 29.46 15.42
N TYR A 60 -14.94 28.16 15.69
CA TYR A 60 -13.59 27.65 15.99
C TYR A 60 -12.71 27.55 14.73
N VAL A 61 -13.24 27.04 13.62
CA VAL A 61 -12.45 26.78 12.41
C VAL A 61 -12.31 28.01 11.53
N ARG A 62 -13.24 28.97 11.60
CA ARG A 62 -13.27 30.18 10.77
C ARG A 62 -11.95 30.94 10.68
N PRO A 63 -11.18 31.17 11.78
CA PRO A 63 -9.91 31.88 11.71
C PRO A 63 -8.84 31.17 10.87
N TYR A 64 -9.00 29.88 10.62
CA TYR A 64 -8.05 29.03 9.90
C TYR A 64 -8.51 28.67 8.48
N MET A 65 -9.65 29.24 8.05
CA MET A 65 -10.21 28.97 6.73
C MET A 65 -9.94 30.13 5.79
N HIS A 66 -9.57 29.80 4.56
CA HIS A 66 -9.37 30.82 3.52
C HIS A 66 -10.68 31.55 3.16
N GLU A 67 -11.79 30.81 3.13
CA GLU A 67 -13.15 31.37 2.91
C GLU A 67 -14.00 31.14 4.17
N PRO A 68 -14.15 32.20 5.03
CA PRO A 68 -14.80 32.06 6.33
C PRO A 68 -16.28 31.69 6.30
N SER A 69 -16.91 31.78 5.14
CA SER A 69 -18.36 31.50 4.96
C SER A 69 -18.62 30.04 4.54
N LEU A 70 -17.59 29.33 4.06
CA LEU A 70 -17.74 27.98 3.53
C LEU A 70 -16.92 26.97 4.33
N ARG A 71 -17.49 25.79 4.55
CA ARG A 71 -16.73 24.66 5.10
C ARG A 71 -15.85 24.07 4.00
N VAL A 72 -14.57 23.93 4.31
CA VAL A 72 -13.56 23.37 3.42
C VAL A 72 -12.72 22.34 4.17
N PHE A 73 -12.06 21.46 3.43
CA PHE A 73 -11.04 20.58 4.00
C PHE A 73 -9.84 21.41 4.43
N THR A 74 -9.50 21.33 5.71
CA THR A 74 -8.34 22.03 6.31
C THR A 74 -7.06 21.21 6.25
N GLY A 75 -7.17 19.90 6.01
CA GLY A 75 -6.07 18.95 6.14
C GLY A 75 -5.84 18.46 7.57
N TYR A 76 -6.45 19.08 8.58
CA TYR A 76 -6.31 18.66 9.97
C TYR A 76 -7.29 17.55 10.32
N LYS A 77 -6.75 16.43 10.79
CA LYS A 77 -7.51 15.23 11.09
C LYS A 77 -7.04 14.66 12.43
N TYR A 78 -7.94 14.57 13.40
CA TYR A 78 -7.62 14.24 14.78
C TYR A 78 -8.01 12.83 15.20
N TYR A 79 -8.73 12.12 14.33
CA TYR A 79 -9.27 10.81 14.67
C TYR A 79 -8.52 9.68 13.98
N SER A 80 -8.49 8.52 14.62
CA SER A 80 -8.18 7.24 13.97
C SER A 80 -9.43 6.69 13.27
N ILE A 81 -9.23 5.72 12.37
CA ILE A 81 -10.33 5.10 11.61
C ILE A 81 -11.35 4.48 12.55
N THR A 82 -10.90 3.79 13.60
CA THR A 82 -11.75 3.20 14.67
C THR A 82 -12.85 2.27 14.13
N GLY A 83 -12.70 1.76 12.89
CA GLY A 83 -13.71 0.93 12.26
C GLY A 83 -15.04 1.67 11.95
N ASN A 84 -16.10 0.91 11.79
CA ASN A 84 -17.44 1.38 11.41
C ASN A 84 -18.25 1.85 12.63
N THR A 85 -17.79 2.89 13.31
CA THR A 85 -18.48 3.49 14.47
C THR A 85 -18.52 5.00 14.34
N GLU A 86 -19.57 5.62 14.87
CA GLU A 86 -19.66 7.09 15.02
C GLU A 86 -18.82 7.59 16.20
N GLU A 87 -18.57 6.77 17.19
CA GLU A 87 -17.68 7.07 18.31
C GLU A 87 -16.23 6.90 17.88
N LYS A 88 -15.60 8.00 17.45
CA LYS A 88 -14.22 8.02 17.00
C LYS A 88 -13.24 8.22 18.17
N VAL A 89 -12.13 7.49 18.12
CA VAL A 89 -11.01 7.62 19.05
C VAL A 89 -9.99 8.60 18.45
N TYR A 90 -9.33 9.37 19.31
CA TYR A 90 -8.25 10.24 18.85
C TYR A 90 -7.09 9.43 18.29
N TYR A 91 -6.54 9.93 17.18
CA TYR A 91 -5.39 9.35 16.53
C TYR A 91 -4.15 9.36 17.45
N SER A 92 -3.50 8.21 17.54
CA SER A 92 -2.26 8.03 18.28
C SER A 92 -1.12 7.69 17.32
N PRO A 93 -0.18 8.62 17.05
CA PRO A 93 0.97 8.34 16.19
C PRO A 93 1.79 7.14 16.66
N LYS A 94 1.91 6.93 17.97
CA LYS A 94 2.63 5.79 18.54
C LYS A 94 1.97 4.47 18.15
N LYS A 95 0.67 4.31 18.39
CA LYS A 95 -0.08 3.10 18.01
C LYS A 95 -0.02 2.85 16.50
N ALA A 96 -0.18 3.91 15.71
CA ALA A 96 -0.08 3.80 14.27
C ALA A 96 1.30 3.30 13.80
N GLN A 97 2.40 3.78 14.40
CA GLN A 97 3.74 3.31 14.07
C GLN A 97 4.01 1.86 14.53
N GLU A 98 3.47 1.44 15.65
CA GLU A 98 3.49 0.04 16.09
C GLU A 98 2.75 -0.84 15.07
N LYS A 99 1.60 -0.39 14.59
CA LYS A 99 0.81 -1.08 13.56
C LYS A 99 1.54 -1.13 12.22
N VAL A 100 2.20 -0.05 11.82
CA VAL A 100 3.04 -0.03 10.61
C VAL A 100 4.10 -1.14 10.68
N ALA A 101 4.78 -1.30 11.80
CA ALA A 101 5.79 -2.36 11.95
C ALA A 101 5.18 -3.76 11.74
N LEU A 102 4.02 -4.04 12.37
CA LEU A 102 3.31 -5.31 12.18
C LEU A 102 2.90 -5.55 10.71
N HIS A 103 2.45 -4.51 10.01
CA HIS A 103 2.07 -4.62 8.61
C HIS A 103 3.28 -4.79 7.68
N VAL A 104 4.43 -4.21 8.01
CA VAL A 104 5.69 -4.49 7.29
C VAL A 104 6.07 -5.95 7.44
N ASP A 105 6.10 -6.47 8.67
CA ASP A 105 6.42 -7.87 8.93
C ASP A 105 5.45 -8.83 8.23
N ASN A 106 4.16 -8.52 8.26
CA ASN A 106 3.14 -9.30 7.57
C ASN A 106 3.35 -9.28 6.05
N PHE A 107 3.66 -8.14 5.46
CA PHE A 107 3.91 -8.02 4.03
C PHE A 107 5.13 -8.82 3.58
N LEU A 108 6.23 -8.69 4.30
CA LEU A 108 7.46 -9.45 4.04
C LEU A 108 7.24 -10.96 4.23
N TYR A 109 6.47 -11.35 5.24
CA TYR A 109 6.08 -12.75 5.42
C TYR A 109 5.32 -13.29 4.21
N ASN A 110 4.35 -12.53 3.68
CA ASN A 110 3.56 -12.94 2.51
C ASN A 110 4.42 -13.03 1.24
N ILE A 111 5.34 -12.09 1.02
CA ILE A 111 6.32 -12.17 -0.08
C ILE A 111 7.13 -13.46 0.03
N ARG A 112 7.74 -13.72 1.18
CA ARG A 112 8.58 -14.91 1.41
C ARG A 112 7.81 -16.22 1.27
N LYS A 113 6.61 -16.27 1.85
CA LYS A 113 5.71 -17.43 1.74
C LYS A 113 5.36 -17.72 0.28
N LYS A 114 5.03 -16.69 -0.47
CA LYS A 114 4.67 -16.82 -1.88
C LYS A 114 5.88 -17.23 -2.73
N GLY A 115 7.05 -16.65 -2.50
CA GLY A 115 8.28 -17.04 -3.16
C GLY A 115 8.59 -18.52 -2.98
N LYS A 116 8.59 -19.01 -1.74
CA LYS A 116 8.79 -20.43 -1.44
C LYS A 116 7.78 -21.35 -2.14
N LEU A 117 6.54 -20.91 -2.26
CA LEU A 117 5.50 -21.64 -2.96
C LEU A 117 5.79 -21.73 -4.47
N LEU A 118 6.22 -20.63 -5.08
CA LEU A 118 6.57 -20.58 -6.50
C LEU A 118 7.79 -21.46 -6.78
N ASP A 119 8.80 -21.41 -5.93
CA ASP A 119 9.98 -22.29 -6.02
C ASP A 119 9.59 -23.78 -5.95
N ALA A 120 8.67 -24.13 -5.05
CA ALA A 120 8.16 -25.49 -4.93
C ALA A 120 7.39 -25.96 -6.17
N TYR A 121 6.83 -25.03 -6.95
CA TYR A 121 6.22 -25.33 -8.26
C TYR A 121 7.21 -25.25 -9.43
N GLY A 122 8.51 -25.07 -9.16
CA GLY A 122 9.53 -24.95 -10.19
C GLY A 122 9.56 -23.60 -10.91
N ILE A 123 8.91 -22.59 -10.35
CA ILE A 123 8.90 -21.22 -10.88
C ILE A 123 10.01 -20.43 -10.18
N GLY A 124 11.26 -20.68 -10.55
CA GLY A 124 12.39 -19.85 -10.10
C GLY A 124 12.45 -18.50 -10.83
N ASN A 125 13.29 -17.58 -10.36
CA ASN A 125 13.45 -16.23 -10.92
C ASN A 125 12.11 -15.48 -11.07
N HIS A 126 11.21 -15.67 -10.10
CA HIS A 126 9.90 -15.05 -10.10
C HIS A 126 9.98 -13.55 -9.74
N VAL A 127 9.12 -12.75 -10.34
CA VAL A 127 9.01 -11.31 -10.11
C VAL A 127 7.66 -11.00 -9.48
N PHE A 128 7.67 -10.29 -8.36
CA PHE A 128 6.48 -9.70 -7.77
C PHE A 128 6.31 -8.29 -8.27
N ASN A 129 5.35 -8.07 -9.13
CA ASN A 129 5.09 -6.78 -9.71
C ASN A 129 3.94 -6.09 -8.98
N LEU A 130 4.25 -5.01 -8.28
CA LEU A 130 3.36 -4.31 -7.38
C LEU A 130 3.11 -2.89 -7.91
N PHE A 131 1.90 -2.63 -8.36
CA PHE A 131 1.49 -1.32 -8.85
C PHE A 131 0.63 -0.61 -7.82
N PHE A 132 1.04 0.59 -7.43
CA PHE A 132 0.31 1.44 -6.52
C PHE A 132 0.21 2.86 -7.09
N ASP A 133 -0.89 3.54 -6.82
CA ASP A 133 -0.99 4.96 -7.05
C ASP A 133 -0.13 5.70 -6.01
N ALA A 134 0.69 6.63 -6.46
CA ALA A 134 1.59 7.38 -5.58
C ALA A 134 0.83 8.16 -4.50
N GLU A 135 -0.36 8.66 -4.82
CA GLU A 135 -1.22 9.40 -3.88
C GLU A 135 -1.76 8.57 -2.72
N LEU A 136 -1.71 7.23 -2.79
CA LEU A 136 -2.06 6.40 -1.66
C LEU A 136 -1.17 6.72 -0.46
N PHE A 137 0.15 6.81 -0.70
CA PHE A 137 1.16 6.95 0.33
C PHE A 137 1.28 8.40 0.82
N GLY A 138 0.95 8.63 2.09
CA GLY A 138 1.00 9.94 2.73
C GLY A 138 -0.25 10.82 2.54
N HIS A 139 -1.12 10.50 1.58
CA HIS A 139 -2.38 11.20 1.36
C HIS A 139 -3.56 10.38 1.89
N ARG A 140 -4.03 9.37 1.16
CA ARG A 140 -5.16 8.53 1.61
C ARG A 140 -4.78 7.65 2.79
N TRP A 141 -3.59 7.11 2.76
CA TRP A 141 -2.98 6.38 3.86
C TRP A 141 -1.80 7.17 4.40
N TYR A 142 -2.03 7.92 5.46
CA TYR A 142 -1.05 8.83 6.02
C TYR A 142 0.24 8.12 6.44
N GLU A 143 0.14 6.95 7.05
CA GLU A 143 1.25 6.13 7.49
C GLU A 143 1.94 5.37 6.35
N GLY A 144 1.35 5.39 5.17
CA GLY A 144 1.83 4.65 4.00
C GLY A 144 3.26 4.96 3.61
N LEU A 145 3.72 6.22 3.75
CA LEU A 145 5.13 6.57 3.50
C LEU A 145 6.08 5.86 4.46
N SER A 146 5.74 5.82 5.75
CA SER A 146 6.54 5.12 6.77
C SER A 146 6.57 3.61 6.52
N TRP A 147 5.42 3.05 6.10
CA TRP A 147 5.33 1.65 5.73
C TRP A 147 6.19 1.34 4.50
N LEU A 148 6.07 2.12 3.45
CA LEU A 148 6.83 1.94 2.20
C LEU A 148 8.34 2.04 2.44
N GLU A 149 8.78 3.05 3.18
CA GLU A 149 10.19 3.19 3.55
C GLU A 149 10.72 1.96 4.28
N LYS A 150 10.00 1.46 5.29
CA LYS A 150 10.42 0.29 6.06
C LYS A 150 10.45 -0.97 5.22
N VAL A 151 9.50 -1.17 4.31
CA VAL A 151 9.50 -2.31 3.37
C VAL A 151 10.70 -2.24 2.44
N ILE A 152 10.98 -1.08 1.85
CA ILE A 152 12.13 -0.88 0.96
C ILE A 152 13.44 -1.16 1.69
N ARG A 153 13.61 -0.64 2.90
CA ARG A 153 14.81 -0.89 3.71
C ARG A 153 14.98 -2.37 4.04
N ALA A 154 13.92 -3.01 4.49
CA ALA A 154 13.97 -4.44 4.83
C ALA A 154 14.30 -5.34 3.62
N LEU A 155 13.75 -5.03 2.44
CA LEU A 155 14.10 -5.74 1.21
C LEU A 155 15.54 -5.45 0.76
N ALA A 156 16.03 -4.22 0.94
CA ALA A 156 17.41 -3.86 0.62
C ALA A 156 18.44 -4.54 1.55
N GLU A 157 18.05 -4.84 2.78
CA GLU A 157 18.88 -5.58 3.74
C GLU A 157 18.88 -7.09 3.46
N ASP A 158 17.79 -7.63 2.90
CA ASP A 158 17.62 -9.08 2.60
C ASP A 158 18.19 -9.43 1.21
N LYS A 159 19.42 -9.01 0.93
CA LYS A 159 20.08 -9.13 -0.39
C LYS A 159 20.21 -10.56 -0.92
N ASN A 160 20.12 -11.55 -0.07
CA ASN A 160 20.30 -12.95 -0.46
C ASN A 160 19.00 -13.57 -1.00
N ASN A 161 17.86 -12.94 -0.77
CA ASN A 161 16.56 -13.53 -1.13
C ASN A 161 15.79 -12.67 -2.15
N TYR A 162 15.92 -11.35 -2.10
CA TYR A 162 15.14 -10.44 -2.96
C TYR A 162 15.99 -9.28 -3.46
N ALA A 163 15.77 -8.88 -4.70
CA ALA A 163 16.30 -7.67 -5.28
C ALA A 163 15.14 -6.79 -5.78
N MET A 164 15.22 -5.50 -5.51
CA MET A 164 14.38 -4.53 -6.17
C MET A 164 15.00 -4.16 -7.51
N VAL A 165 14.25 -4.36 -8.58
CA VAL A 165 14.73 -4.17 -9.95
C VAL A 165 13.78 -3.26 -10.72
N SER A 166 14.27 -2.63 -11.78
CA SER A 166 13.40 -1.86 -12.67
C SER A 166 12.60 -2.78 -13.59
N ALA A 167 11.44 -2.31 -14.04
CA ALA A 167 10.65 -3.06 -15.02
C ALA A 167 11.42 -3.32 -16.32
N SER A 168 12.27 -2.39 -16.75
CA SER A 168 13.13 -2.54 -17.93
C SER A 168 14.12 -3.67 -17.78
N SER A 169 14.84 -3.76 -16.63
CA SER A 169 15.80 -4.86 -16.42
C SER A 169 15.13 -6.23 -16.44
N VAL A 170 13.93 -6.36 -15.84
CA VAL A 170 13.15 -7.60 -15.87
C VAL A 170 12.76 -8.01 -17.28
N VAL A 171 12.50 -7.05 -18.16
CA VAL A 171 12.08 -7.32 -19.55
C VAL A 171 13.27 -7.64 -20.44
N GLU A 172 14.48 -7.17 -20.12
CA GLU A 172 15.70 -7.37 -20.91
C GLU A 172 16.36 -8.74 -20.65
N GLU A 173 16.17 -9.30 -19.43
CA GLU A 173 16.80 -10.57 -19.01
C GLU A 173 16.10 -11.83 -19.56
N ASP A 174 14.91 -11.72 -20.15
CA ASP A 174 14.15 -12.79 -20.80
C ASP A 174 14.24 -12.67 -22.35
#